data_cd232c4d379d091304fbc756f24c9824
#
_entry.id   cd232c4d379d091304fbc756f24c9824
#
_cell.length_a   1.000
_cell.length_b   1.000
_cell.length_c   1.000
_cell.angle_alpha   90.00
_cell.angle_beta   90.00
_cell.angle_gamma   90.00
#
_symmetry.space_group_name_H-M   'P 1'
#
loop_
_entity.id
_entity.type
_entity.pdbx_description
1 polymer ?
#
loop_
_entity_poly.entity_id
_entity_poly.type
_entity_poly.pdbx_seq_one_letter_code
_entity_poly.pdbx_strand_id
1 'polypeptide(L)'
;MRKKKNKKTVADTGYKKVDRKEKKKKEKQEEKRRQKKLSVQQSIAYKEMGKDGICRVQGKTYSKCIRFYDINYQLAQNEDKNAIFENWCDFLNYFDASIHFQLSFINYKSSMKEFEQVIRIRPQEDAFDDVRMEYAKMLKQQLAKGNNGLVKSKYITFSIEADNIREAKPKLERIESDILNNFKILGVPAYPLNGVERLQILYETFNPDIMTDFQFDYGSMIRTGLNTKDYVAPTSFVFKDRNTFRMGNTIGAVSYLQILAPELTDKMLAEFLDIDKNLIVNLHVQSVDQMKAIKLVKSKVTDINRMKIEEQKKAVRSGYDMDIIPSDLNTYGGEAKRLLEDLQSRNERMFLVTALFLNTAKTKQALDNAIFQTAGIAQKYNCVLKRLDYQQEEGLMSSVPLGVNHIPMHQYYNMATMINADVHRLFPSIDITMKTRLNSRADFEVTVLAIKTYPMERRVQ
;
A
#
# COMPACT_ATOMS: atom_id res chain seq x y z
N MET A 1 -51.66 34.89 -25.62
CA MET A 1 -51.02 33.85 -24.81
C MET A 1 -49.88 33.19 -25.57
N ARG A 2 -48.62 33.62 -25.34
CA ARG A 2 -47.43 33.05 -25.99
C ARG A 2 -46.62 32.28 -24.94
N LYS A 3 -46.43 30.99 -25.14
CA LYS A 3 -45.65 30.06 -24.29
C LYS A 3 -44.15 30.44 -24.33
N LYS A 4 -43.57 30.77 -23.17
CA LYS A 4 -42.12 30.85 -22.97
C LYS A 4 -41.58 29.41 -22.87
N LYS A 5 -40.81 28.98 -23.88
CA LYS A 5 -40.02 27.72 -23.84
C LYS A 5 -38.75 27.96 -22.99
N ASN A 6 -38.55 27.10 -22.01
CA ASN A 6 -37.38 27.01 -21.16
C ASN A 6 -36.11 26.72 -21.96
N LYS A 7 -35.13 27.63 -21.93
CA LYS A 7 -33.74 27.40 -22.33
C LYS A 7 -32.93 26.96 -21.11
N LYS A 8 -33.05 25.72 -20.70
CA LYS A 8 -32.17 25.12 -19.71
C LYS A 8 -32.00 23.63 -20.01
N THR A 9 -31.20 23.24 -21.02
CA THR A 9 -30.79 21.83 -21.23
C THR A 9 -29.67 21.64 -22.24
N VAL A 10 -28.91 22.65 -22.63
CA VAL A 10 -27.87 22.47 -23.67
C VAL A 10 -26.45 22.40 -23.07
N ALA A 11 -26.20 22.96 -21.90
CA ALA A 11 -24.86 22.94 -21.28
C ALA A 11 -24.52 21.61 -20.58
N ASP A 12 -25.50 20.90 -20.02
CA ASP A 12 -25.28 19.66 -19.25
C ASP A 12 -25.06 18.42 -20.13
N THR A 13 -25.51 18.46 -21.38
CA THR A 13 -25.30 17.39 -22.36
C THR A 13 -23.95 17.45 -23.05
N GLY A 14 -23.28 18.59 -23.09
CA GLY A 14 -21.96 18.79 -23.68
C GLY A 14 -20.85 18.13 -22.84
N TYR A 15 -20.84 18.36 -21.54
CA TYR A 15 -19.85 17.77 -20.63
C TYR A 15 -19.95 16.24 -20.56
N LYS A 16 -21.15 15.69 -20.47
CA LYS A 16 -21.35 14.22 -20.49
C LYS A 16 -20.96 13.55 -21.81
N LYS A 17 -21.01 14.28 -22.93
CA LYS A 17 -20.54 13.75 -24.24
C LYS A 17 -19.02 13.79 -24.39
N VAL A 18 -18.34 14.77 -23.81
CA VAL A 18 -16.88 14.87 -23.83
C VAL A 18 -16.28 13.78 -22.95
N ASP A 19 -16.76 13.60 -21.73
CA ASP A 19 -16.32 12.52 -20.82
C ASP A 19 -16.52 11.13 -21.42
N ARG A 20 -17.66 10.88 -22.08
CA ARG A 20 -17.91 9.61 -22.78
C ARG A 20 -16.98 9.37 -23.98
N LYS A 21 -16.60 10.42 -24.71
CA LYS A 21 -15.66 10.30 -25.83
C LYS A 21 -14.23 10.06 -25.34
N GLU A 22 -13.81 10.73 -24.27
CA GLU A 22 -12.50 10.50 -23.67
C GLU A 22 -12.41 9.12 -23.04
N LYS A 23 -13.44 8.67 -22.33
CA LYS A 23 -13.51 7.32 -21.77
C LYS A 23 -13.43 6.24 -22.86
N LYS A 24 -14.21 6.38 -23.96
CA LYS A 24 -14.13 5.48 -25.11
C LYS A 24 -12.78 5.54 -25.85
N LYS A 25 -12.09 6.70 -25.83
CA LYS A 25 -10.76 6.83 -26.43
C LYS A 25 -9.70 6.15 -25.58
N LYS A 26 -9.82 6.24 -24.26
CA LYS A 26 -8.97 5.50 -23.30
C LYS A 26 -9.21 4.00 -23.39
N GLU A 27 -10.45 3.55 -23.39
CA GLU A 27 -10.82 2.13 -23.56
C GLU A 27 -10.29 1.55 -24.89
N LYS A 28 -10.44 2.27 -26.02
CA LYS A 28 -9.86 1.85 -27.31
C LYS A 28 -8.32 1.88 -27.34
N GLN A 29 -7.68 2.77 -26.60
CA GLN A 29 -6.22 2.77 -26.46
C GLN A 29 -5.72 1.60 -25.59
N GLU A 30 -6.44 1.28 -24.52
CA GLU A 30 -6.17 0.11 -23.69
C GLU A 30 -6.39 -1.19 -24.43
N GLU A 31 -7.47 -1.30 -25.20
CA GLU A 31 -7.76 -2.47 -26.05
C GLU A 31 -6.71 -2.67 -27.15
N LYS A 32 -6.26 -1.58 -27.81
CA LYS A 32 -5.13 -1.61 -28.75
C LYS A 32 -3.78 -1.94 -28.07
N ARG A 33 -3.61 -1.58 -26.81
CA ARG A 33 -2.44 -1.93 -26.01
C ARG A 33 -2.43 -3.42 -25.66
N ARG A 34 -3.59 -4.00 -25.31
CA ARG A 34 -3.77 -5.44 -25.04
C ARG A 34 -3.54 -6.31 -26.29
N GLN A 35 -3.81 -5.78 -27.49
CA GLN A 35 -3.59 -6.50 -28.76
C GLN A 35 -2.13 -6.46 -29.26
N LYS A 36 -1.29 -5.52 -28.80
CA LYS A 36 0.15 -5.51 -29.10
C LYS A 36 0.85 -6.47 -28.16
N LYS A 37 1.53 -7.48 -28.72
CA LYS A 37 2.49 -8.31 -27.95
C LYS A 37 3.61 -7.38 -27.46
N LEU A 38 3.54 -6.97 -26.21
CA LEU A 38 4.58 -6.17 -25.58
C LEU A 38 5.78 -7.07 -25.29
N SER A 39 7.00 -6.53 -25.45
CA SER A 39 8.19 -7.19 -24.92
C SER A 39 8.16 -7.16 -23.38
N VAL A 40 8.94 -8.04 -22.75
CA VAL A 40 9.05 -8.08 -21.28
C VAL A 40 9.44 -6.72 -20.69
N GLN A 41 10.40 -6.03 -21.32
CA GLN A 41 10.83 -4.69 -20.93
C GLN A 41 9.71 -3.64 -21.05
N GLN A 42 8.86 -3.78 -22.07
CA GLN A 42 7.73 -2.85 -22.29
C GLN A 42 6.62 -3.05 -21.25
N SER A 43 6.48 -4.26 -20.69
CA SER A 43 5.51 -4.54 -19.62
C SER A 43 5.93 -3.92 -18.29
N ILE A 44 7.24 -3.72 -18.03
CA ILE A 44 7.72 -3.12 -16.78
C ILE A 44 7.30 -1.65 -16.70
N ALA A 45 6.62 -1.27 -15.62
CA ALA A 45 5.86 -0.04 -15.49
C ALA A 45 6.70 1.19 -15.08
N TYR A 46 7.93 1.35 -15.58
CA TYR A 46 8.65 2.62 -15.45
C TYR A 46 9.31 2.99 -16.80
N LYS A 47 9.72 4.23 -16.98
CA LYS A 47 10.38 4.71 -18.20
C LYS A 47 11.88 4.82 -18.04
N GLU A 48 12.30 5.48 -16.98
CA GLU A 48 13.71 5.82 -16.74
C GLU A 48 14.02 5.72 -15.24
N MET A 49 15.24 5.26 -14.90
CA MET A 49 15.78 5.24 -13.55
C MET A 49 17.07 6.07 -13.55
N GLY A 50 17.06 7.20 -12.85
CA GLY A 50 18.22 8.08 -12.69
C GLY A 50 19.24 7.54 -11.70
N LYS A 51 20.50 7.98 -11.80
CA LYS A 51 21.57 7.64 -10.84
C LYS A 51 21.23 8.08 -9.41
N ASP A 52 20.54 9.21 -9.28
CA ASP A 52 20.09 9.81 -8.02
C ASP A 52 18.85 9.13 -7.41
N GLY A 53 18.44 8.00 -7.96
CA GLY A 53 17.27 7.25 -7.50
C GLY A 53 15.92 7.84 -7.91
N ILE A 54 15.89 8.93 -8.70
CA ILE A 54 14.63 9.44 -9.25
C ILE A 54 14.18 8.53 -10.39
N CYS A 55 12.99 7.99 -10.26
CA CYS A 55 12.35 7.14 -11.27
C CYS A 55 11.21 7.89 -11.95
N ARG A 56 11.26 7.98 -13.28
CA ARG A 56 10.11 8.38 -14.08
C ARG A 56 9.26 7.15 -14.36
N VAL A 57 8.08 7.06 -13.71
CA VAL A 57 7.23 5.86 -13.78
C VAL A 57 6.35 5.89 -15.03
N GLN A 58 5.29 6.67 -15.03
CA GLN A 58 4.39 6.81 -16.19
C GLN A 58 4.02 8.27 -16.41
N GLY A 59 3.83 8.66 -17.67
CA GLY A 59 3.37 10.00 -18.01
C GLY A 59 4.25 11.08 -17.37
N LYS A 60 3.66 11.78 -16.40
CA LYS A 60 4.27 12.87 -15.63
C LYS A 60 4.60 12.47 -14.19
N THR A 61 4.52 11.19 -13.83
CA THR A 61 4.76 10.72 -12.46
C THR A 61 6.24 10.40 -12.25
N TYR A 62 6.80 10.98 -11.20
CA TYR A 62 8.17 10.77 -10.73
C TYR A 62 8.16 10.28 -9.30
N SER A 63 9.04 9.34 -8.95
CA SER A 63 9.13 8.75 -7.62
C SER A 63 10.55 8.64 -7.09
N LYS A 64 10.68 8.67 -5.76
CA LYS A 64 11.87 8.30 -4.99
C LYS A 64 11.54 7.23 -3.96
N CYS A 65 12.55 6.55 -3.46
CA CYS A 65 12.39 5.46 -2.51
C CYS A 65 13.39 5.61 -1.36
N ILE A 66 12.93 5.36 -0.15
CA ILE A 66 13.72 5.38 1.08
C ILE A 66 13.61 4.01 1.72
N ARG A 67 14.74 3.42 2.14
CA ARG A 67 14.77 2.24 2.99
C ARG A 67 14.73 2.68 4.44
N PHE A 68 13.93 1.99 5.26
CA PHE A 68 13.85 2.27 6.70
C PHE A 68 13.92 0.98 7.51
N TYR A 69 14.27 1.12 8.78
CA TYR A 69 14.47 0.01 9.70
C TYR A 69 13.50 0.06 10.88
N ASP A 70 13.56 -0.95 11.72
CA ASP A 70 12.78 -1.00 12.94
C ASP A 70 13.38 -0.13 14.04
N ILE A 71 12.55 0.27 14.99
CA ILE A 71 12.94 0.84 16.27
C ILE A 71 12.75 -0.20 17.36
N ASN A 72 13.52 -0.07 18.42
CA ASN A 72 13.41 -0.94 19.57
C ASN A 72 12.24 -0.50 20.47
N TYR A 73 11.03 -0.70 19.96
CA TYR A 73 9.80 -0.31 20.64
C TYR A 73 9.48 -1.16 21.89
N GLN A 74 9.88 -2.43 21.89
CA GLN A 74 9.59 -3.36 22.99
C GLN A 74 10.15 -2.88 24.33
N LEU A 75 11.35 -2.32 24.30
CA LEU A 75 12.04 -1.84 25.50
C LEU A 75 11.68 -0.41 25.90
N ALA A 76 10.86 0.29 25.10
CA ALA A 76 10.44 1.65 25.39
C ALA A 76 9.42 1.69 26.54
N GLN A 77 9.47 2.74 27.36
CA GLN A 77 8.49 2.99 28.41
C GLN A 77 7.14 3.39 27.78
N ASN A 78 6.05 3.30 28.56
CA ASN A 78 4.72 3.58 28.03
C ASN A 78 4.56 5.03 27.51
N GLU A 79 5.24 5.99 28.14
CA GLU A 79 5.23 7.39 27.70
C GLU A 79 5.95 7.54 26.35
N ASP A 80 7.10 6.89 26.17
CA ASP A 80 7.84 6.88 24.91
C ASP A 80 7.03 6.19 23.79
N LYS A 81 6.31 5.13 24.13
CA LYS A 81 5.41 4.44 23.17
C LYS A 81 4.30 5.35 22.67
N ASN A 82 3.70 6.14 23.57
CA ASN A 82 2.68 7.12 23.18
C ASN A 82 3.26 8.22 22.29
N ALA A 83 4.45 8.73 22.64
CA ALA A 83 5.14 9.74 21.85
C ALA A 83 5.52 9.22 20.44
N ILE A 84 6.02 7.99 20.34
CA ILE A 84 6.29 7.34 19.05
C ILE A 84 5.00 7.23 18.22
N PHE A 85 3.89 6.90 18.87
CA PHE A 85 2.60 6.79 18.23
C PHE A 85 2.09 8.14 17.68
N GLU A 86 2.14 9.18 18.48
CA GLU A 86 1.72 10.53 18.07
C GLU A 86 2.59 11.05 16.93
N ASN A 87 3.90 10.90 17.03
CA ASN A 87 4.83 11.26 15.95
C ASN A 87 4.58 10.48 14.65
N TRP A 88 4.17 9.21 14.76
CA TRP A 88 3.80 8.42 13.60
C TRP A 88 2.51 8.91 12.94
N CYS A 89 1.51 9.30 13.73
CA CYS A 89 0.29 9.92 13.22
C CYS A 89 0.59 11.24 12.49
N ASP A 90 1.44 12.08 13.09
CA ASP A 90 1.85 13.35 12.49
C ASP A 90 2.64 13.13 11.19
N PHE A 91 3.51 12.12 11.17
CA PHE A 91 4.22 11.73 9.95
C PHE A 91 3.26 11.33 8.82
N LEU A 92 2.23 10.53 9.11
CA LEU A 92 1.24 10.17 8.09
C LEU A 92 0.40 11.37 7.64
N ASN A 93 0.07 12.28 8.56
CA ASN A 93 -0.65 13.52 8.27
C ASN A 93 0.17 14.55 7.47
N TYR A 94 1.49 14.36 7.36
CA TYR A 94 2.35 15.16 6.48
C TYR A 94 1.96 15.01 5.00
N PHE A 95 1.57 13.82 4.55
CA PHE A 95 1.27 13.55 3.15
C PHE A 95 -0.06 14.17 2.73
N ASP A 96 -0.01 15.15 1.86
CA ASP A 96 -1.19 15.75 1.25
C ASP A 96 -1.70 14.96 0.02
N ALA A 97 -2.79 15.41 -0.59
CA ALA A 97 -3.41 14.74 -1.74
C ALA A 97 -2.54 14.76 -3.02
N SER A 98 -1.48 15.56 -3.07
CA SER A 98 -0.56 15.64 -4.21
C SER A 98 0.55 14.60 -4.15
N ILE A 99 0.78 14.00 -2.97
CA ILE A 99 1.82 13.01 -2.72
C ILE A 99 1.18 11.64 -2.56
N HIS A 100 1.51 10.73 -3.47
CA HIS A 100 1.18 9.33 -3.30
C HIS A 100 2.34 8.62 -2.64
N PHE A 101 2.08 7.77 -1.65
CA PHE A 101 3.13 6.94 -1.09
C PHE A 101 2.72 5.48 -1.03
N GLN A 102 3.73 4.64 -1.08
CA GLN A 102 3.64 3.20 -1.04
C GLN A 102 4.59 2.68 0.04
N LEU A 103 4.07 1.95 1.00
CA LEU A 103 4.87 1.19 1.94
C LEU A 103 5.02 -0.24 1.40
N SER A 104 6.25 -0.68 1.23
CA SER A 104 6.56 -2.01 0.71
C SER A 104 7.34 -2.79 1.76
N PHE A 105 6.83 -3.95 2.11
CA PHE A 105 7.45 -4.90 3.02
C PHE A 105 7.78 -6.15 2.21
N ILE A 106 9.06 -6.44 2.07
CA ILE A 106 9.55 -7.51 1.20
C ILE A 106 10.20 -8.58 2.07
N ASN A 107 9.61 -9.79 2.06
CA ASN A 107 10.19 -10.99 2.59
C ASN A 107 10.75 -11.80 1.43
N TYR A 108 12.04 -11.93 1.34
CA TYR A 108 12.66 -12.78 0.33
C TYR A 108 13.73 -13.68 0.95
N LYS A 109 13.97 -14.80 0.29
CA LYS A 109 14.98 -15.74 0.71
C LYS A 109 16.35 -15.20 0.28
N SER A 110 17.12 -14.72 1.27
CA SER A 110 18.45 -14.18 1.02
C SER A 110 19.47 -15.28 0.72
N SER A 111 20.51 -14.92 -0.03
CA SER A 111 21.68 -15.76 -0.11
C SER A 111 22.42 -15.78 1.23
N MET A 112 23.03 -16.92 1.61
CA MET A 112 23.83 -17.03 2.85
C MET A 112 24.92 -15.93 2.93
N LYS A 113 25.40 -15.45 1.79
CA LYS A 113 26.45 -14.40 1.74
C LYS A 113 25.97 -13.02 2.19
N GLU A 114 24.77 -12.60 1.79
CA GLU A 114 24.19 -11.31 2.26
C GLU A 114 23.90 -11.36 3.76
N PHE A 115 23.43 -12.53 4.22
CA PHE A 115 23.19 -12.80 5.61
C PHE A 115 24.48 -12.72 6.45
N GLU A 116 25.59 -13.21 5.93
CA GLU A 116 26.91 -13.12 6.56
C GLU A 116 27.43 -11.67 6.63
N GLN A 117 27.10 -10.84 5.66
CA GLN A 117 27.52 -9.43 5.64
C GLN A 117 26.77 -8.58 6.68
N VAL A 118 25.48 -8.86 6.92
CA VAL A 118 24.67 -8.16 7.92
C VAL A 118 25.16 -8.45 9.36
N ILE A 119 25.70 -9.65 9.60
CA ILE A 119 26.16 -10.08 10.95
C ILE A 119 27.70 -9.96 11.09
N ARG A 120 28.36 -9.23 10.22
CA ARG A 120 29.79 -9.06 10.32
C ARG A 120 30.16 -8.11 11.47
N ILE A 121 30.33 -8.66 12.68
CA ILE A 121 30.96 -7.95 13.80
C ILE A 121 32.45 -7.84 13.47
N ARG A 122 32.94 -6.62 13.28
CA ARG A 122 34.35 -6.38 12.96
C ARG A 122 35.19 -6.57 14.22
N PRO A 123 36.34 -7.29 14.17
CA PRO A 123 37.31 -7.31 15.23
C PRO A 123 37.79 -5.88 15.52
N GLN A 124 38.04 -5.59 16.79
CA GLN A 124 38.58 -4.28 17.22
C GLN A 124 40.03 -4.38 17.70
N GLU A 125 40.65 -5.57 17.52
CA GLU A 125 42.03 -5.89 17.93
C GLU A 125 42.26 -5.71 19.45
N ASP A 126 41.23 -6.03 20.26
CA ASP A 126 41.27 -5.99 21.71
C ASP A 126 41.06 -7.39 22.34
N ALA A 127 41.19 -7.50 23.65
CA ALA A 127 41.04 -8.75 24.40
C ALA A 127 39.64 -9.40 24.33
N PHE A 128 38.66 -8.72 23.68
CA PHE A 128 37.27 -9.20 23.58
C PHE A 128 36.92 -9.73 22.19
N ASP A 129 37.86 -9.83 21.29
CA ASP A 129 37.58 -10.31 19.95
C ASP A 129 37.11 -11.75 19.87
N ASP A 130 37.60 -12.60 20.77
CA ASP A 130 37.11 -13.98 20.90
C ASP A 130 35.63 -14.02 21.27
N VAL A 131 35.21 -13.17 22.22
CA VAL A 131 33.80 -13.03 22.64
C VAL A 131 32.94 -12.50 21.51
N ARG A 132 33.44 -11.53 20.74
CA ARG A 132 32.75 -11.01 19.55
C ARG A 132 32.57 -12.05 18.48
N MET A 133 33.58 -12.88 18.24
CA MET A 133 33.51 -13.98 17.27
C MET A 133 32.52 -15.07 17.73
N GLU A 134 32.54 -15.42 19.02
CA GLU A 134 31.60 -16.38 19.59
C GLU A 134 30.16 -15.86 19.54
N TYR A 135 29.95 -14.59 19.87
CA TYR A 135 28.66 -13.93 19.75
C TYR A 135 28.16 -13.85 18.30
N ALA A 136 29.03 -13.51 17.35
CA ALA A 136 28.71 -13.53 15.92
C ALA A 136 28.34 -14.96 15.44
N LYS A 137 29.02 -15.97 15.93
CA LYS A 137 28.74 -17.39 15.62
C LYS A 137 27.40 -17.82 16.22
N MET A 138 27.10 -17.40 17.45
CA MET A 138 25.82 -17.66 18.11
C MET A 138 24.67 -16.98 17.37
N LEU A 139 24.81 -15.72 16.98
CA LEU A 139 23.83 -15.00 16.17
C LEU A 139 23.59 -15.69 14.83
N LYS A 140 24.64 -16.12 14.12
CA LYS A 140 24.53 -16.88 12.87
C LYS A 140 23.75 -18.19 13.08
N GLN A 141 24.00 -18.90 14.17
CA GLN A 141 23.30 -20.14 14.48
C GLN A 141 21.83 -19.91 14.87
N GLN A 142 21.54 -18.88 15.63
CA GLN A 142 20.15 -18.53 15.99
C GLN A 142 19.33 -18.10 14.77
N LEU A 143 19.91 -17.29 13.91
CA LEU A 143 19.25 -16.83 12.68
C LEU A 143 19.07 -17.98 11.69
N ALA A 144 20.03 -18.91 11.59
CA ALA A 144 19.87 -20.11 10.78
C ALA A 144 18.78 -21.06 11.33
N LYS A 145 18.52 -21.07 12.64
CA LYS A 145 17.47 -21.85 13.28
C LYS A 145 16.09 -21.16 13.27
N GLY A 146 16.07 -19.82 13.38
CA GLY A 146 14.83 -19.07 13.62
C GLY A 146 14.16 -18.45 12.39
N ASN A 147 14.91 -18.08 11.37
CA ASN A 147 14.38 -17.28 10.23
C ASN A 147 14.48 -17.94 8.86
N ASN A 148 14.72 -19.22 8.74
CA ASN A 148 14.80 -19.96 7.46
C ASN A 148 15.53 -19.21 6.30
N GLY A 149 16.41 -18.25 6.62
CA GLY A 149 17.15 -17.44 5.66
C GLY A 149 16.31 -16.34 4.97
N LEU A 150 15.19 -15.90 5.56
CA LEU A 150 14.41 -14.79 5.05
C LEU A 150 14.95 -13.44 5.57
N VAL A 151 15.14 -12.50 4.66
CA VAL A 151 15.46 -11.10 4.98
C VAL A 151 14.20 -10.26 4.81
N LYS A 152 13.88 -9.48 5.84
CA LYS A 152 12.77 -8.53 5.84
C LYS A 152 13.30 -7.14 5.48
N SER A 153 12.85 -6.59 4.36
CA SER A 153 13.22 -5.23 3.93
C SER A 153 11.99 -4.33 3.86
N LYS A 154 12.17 -3.07 4.26
CA LYS A 154 11.08 -2.08 4.35
C LYS A 154 11.42 -0.84 3.56
N TYR A 155 10.48 -0.41 2.74
CA TYR A 155 10.65 0.74 1.86
C TYR A 155 9.43 1.65 1.91
N ILE A 156 9.66 2.94 1.88
CA ILE A 156 8.66 3.94 1.55
C ILE A 156 9.01 4.55 0.20
N THR A 157 8.12 4.41 -0.77
CA THR A 157 8.24 5.01 -2.09
C THR A 157 7.18 6.09 -2.20
N PHE A 158 7.59 7.30 -2.52
CA PHE A 158 6.67 8.42 -2.71
C PHE A 158 6.77 8.94 -4.13
N SER A 159 5.65 9.43 -4.65
CA SER A 159 5.56 9.92 -6.01
C SER A 159 4.73 11.20 -6.11
N ILE A 160 5.09 12.02 -7.08
CA ILE A 160 4.43 13.28 -7.41
C ILE A 160 4.22 13.39 -8.93
N GLU A 161 3.31 14.24 -9.33
CA GLU A 161 3.14 14.64 -10.71
C GLU A 161 3.92 15.94 -11.00
N ALA A 162 4.70 15.94 -12.10
CA ALA A 162 5.42 17.10 -12.61
C ALA A 162 5.57 17.03 -14.13
N ASP A 163 5.66 18.18 -14.79
CA ASP A 163 5.77 18.22 -16.25
C ASP A 163 7.11 17.68 -16.74
N ASN A 164 8.17 17.90 -15.98
CA ASN A 164 9.53 17.48 -16.32
C ASN A 164 10.38 17.20 -15.08
N ILE A 165 11.55 16.59 -15.29
CA ILE A 165 12.49 16.22 -14.22
C ILE A 165 13.04 17.44 -13.46
N ARG A 166 13.20 18.60 -14.15
CA ARG A 166 13.74 19.83 -13.51
C ARG A 166 12.76 20.36 -12.46
N GLU A 167 11.47 20.19 -12.66
CA GLU A 167 10.44 20.56 -11.70
C GLU A 167 10.27 19.47 -10.62
N ALA A 168 10.33 18.19 -11.02
CA ALA A 168 10.14 17.07 -10.12
C ALA A 168 11.25 16.95 -9.06
N LYS A 169 12.51 17.12 -9.48
CA LYS A 169 13.68 16.87 -8.63
C LYS A 169 13.71 17.71 -7.35
N PRO A 170 13.56 19.04 -7.36
CA PRO A 170 13.56 19.83 -6.13
C PRO A 170 12.40 19.47 -5.19
N LYS A 171 11.23 19.16 -5.75
CA LYS A 171 10.06 18.75 -4.96
C LYS A 171 10.29 17.40 -4.27
N LEU A 172 10.84 16.44 -5.02
CA LEU A 172 11.14 15.09 -4.47
C LEU A 172 12.26 15.15 -3.41
N GLU A 173 13.31 15.98 -3.62
CA GLU A 173 14.39 16.14 -2.65
C GLU A 173 13.89 16.81 -1.36
N ARG A 174 12.97 17.76 -1.45
CA ARG A 174 12.32 18.36 -0.28
C ARG A 174 11.50 17.33 0.49
N ILE A 175 10.62 16.59 -0.19
CA ILE A 175 9.80 15.54 0.43
C ILE A 175 10.69 14.47 1.06
N GLU A 176 11.78 14.07 0.40
CA GLU A 176 12.77 13.13 0.93
C GLU A 176 13.35 13.64 2.26
N SER A 177 13.79 14.90 2.30
CA SER A 177 14.35 15.51 3.51
C SER A 177 13.32 15.56 4.64
N ASP A 178 12.07 15.90 4.32
CA ASP A 178 10.98 15.94 5.30
C ASP A 178 10.68 14.55 5.85
N ILE A 179 10.64 13.53 5.00
CA ILE A 179 10.44 12.12 5.41
C ILE A 179 11.60 11.65 6.31
N LEU A 180 12.84 11.93 5.93
CA LEU A 180 14.02 11.54 6.73
C LEU A 180 14.03 12.23 8.09
N ASN A 181 13.64 13.51 8.15
CA ASN A 181 13.49 14.23 9.41
C ASN A 181 12.42 13.62 10.31
N ASN A 182 11.27 13.27 9.76
CA ASN A 182 10.21 12.58 10.51
C ASN A 182 10.69 11.21 11.03
N PHE A 183 11.37 10.42 10.22
CA PHE A 183 11.97 9.16 10.66
C PHE A 183 13.02 9.38 11.77
N LYS A 184 13.81 10.45 11.69
CA LYS A 184 14.78 10.81 12.75
C LYS A 184 14.07 11.16 14.07
N ILE A 185 12.96 11.90 14.01
CA ILE A 185 12.11 12.21 15.20
C ILE A 185 11.56 10.90 15.81
N LEU A 186 11.12 9.98 14.96
CA LEU A 186 10.65 8.66 15.39
C LEU A 186 11.77 7.74 15.92
N GLY A 187 13.04 8.12 15.77
CA GLY A 187 14.17 7.26 16.08
C GLY A 187 14.39 6.09 15.11
N VAL A 188 13.79 6.16 13.91
CA VAL A 188 13.88 5.14 12.85
C VAL A 188 15.07 5.43 11.96
N PRO A 189 16.08 4.52 11.86
CA PRO A 189 17.13 4.66 10.86
C PRO A 189 16.54 4.54 9.45
N ALA A 190 16.83 5.52 8.60
CA ALA A 190 16.35 5.53 7.22
C ALA A 190 17.36 6.19 6.30
N TYR A 191 17.43 5.74 5.04
CA TYR A 191 18.28 6.34 4.02
C TYR A 191 17.66 6.26 2.62
N PRO A 192 17.88 7.28 1.78
CA PRO A 192 17.39 7.31 0.42
C PRO A 192 18.14 6.30 -0.44
N LEU A 193 17.43 5.64 -1.35
CA LEU A 193 18.03 4.70 -2.29
C LEU A 193 18.47 5.41 -3.56
N ASN A 194 19.68 5.07 -4.03
CA ASN A 194 20.15 5.45 -5.33
C ASN A 194 19.56 4.58 -6.46
N GLY A 195 19.87 4.90 -7.71
CA GLY A 195 19.32 4.19 -8.86
C GLY A 195 19.73 2.73 -8.95
N VAL A 196 20.96 2.38 -8.54
CA VAL A 196 21.45 0.99 -8.56
C VAL A 196 20.72 0.16 -7.52
N GLU A 197 20.57 0.67 -6.30
CA GLU A 197 19.85 0.00 -5.22
C GLU A 197 18.38 -0.21 -5.58
N ARG A 198 17.71 0.77 -6.20
CA ARG A 198 16.34 0.60 -6.69
C ARG A 198 16.22 -0.43 -7.80
N LEU A 199 17.18 -0.47 -8.73
CA LEU A 199 17.22 -1.48 -9.78
C LEU A 199 17.45 -2.88 -9.21
N GLN A 200 18.27 -3.01 -8.18
CA GLN A 200 18.50 -4.26 -7.47
C GLN A 200 17.18 -4.82 -6.89
N ILE A 201 16.38 -3.99 -6.20
CA ILE A 201 15.08 -4.41 -5.65
C ILE A 201 14.14 -4.88 -6.76
N LEU A 202 14.12 -4.19 -7.90
CA LEU A 202 13.32 -4.60 -9.06
C LEU A 202 13.80 -5.93 -9.63
N TYR A 203 15.13 -6.11 -9.75
CA TYR A 203 15.73 -7.35 -10.23
C TYR A 203 15.36 -8.53 -9.33
N GLU A 204 15.54 -8.40 -8.02
CA GLU A 204 15.21 -9.43 -7.02
C GLU A 204 13.70 -9.76 -7.04
N THR A 205 12.84 -8.75 -7.23
CA THR A 205 11.38 -8.95 -7.31
C THR A 205 10.98 -9.71 -8.57
N PHE A 206 11.59 -9.40 -9.71
CA PHE A 206 11.26 -10.02 -10.99
C PHE A 206 11.98 -11.35 -11.23
N ASN A 207 13.06 -11.62 -10.51
CA ASN A 207 13.88 -12.81 -10.64
C ASN A 207 14.07 -13.54 -9.30
N PRO A 208 12.99 -13.92 -8.59
CA PRO A 208 13.08 -14.43 -7.21
C PRO A 208 13.74 -15.83 -7.10
N ASP A 209 13.99 -16.50 -8.20
CA ASP A 209 14.67 -17.79 -8.28
C ASP A 209 16.17 -17.68 -8.62
N ILE A 210 16.64 -16.50 -8.98
CA ILE A 210 18.03 -16.26 -9.38
C ILE A 210 18.81 -15.73 -8.17
N MET A 211 19.74 -16.51 -7.67
CA MET A 211 20.60 -16.16 -6.53
C MET A 211 21.94 -15.54 -6.96
N THR A 212 22.00 -14.91 -8.11
CA THR A 212 23.22 -14.19 -8.56
C THR A 212 23.18 -12.75 -8.12
N ASP A 213 24.34 -12.24 -7.69
CA ASP A 213 24.49 -10.82 -7.32
C ASP A 213 24.11 -9.92 -8.51
N PHE A 214 23.25 -8.95 -8.27
CA PHE A 214 22.90 -7.96 -9.29
C PHE A 214 24.10 -7.10 -9.63
N GLN A 215 24.53 -7.14 -10.87
CA GLN A 215 25.64 -6.33 -11.38
C GLN A 215 25.11 -5.33 -12.39
N PHE A 216 25.21 -4.06 -12.05
CA PHE A 216 24.79 -2.97 -12.91
C PHE A 216 25.71 -1.76 -12.77
N ASP A 217 26.11 -1.19 -13.91
CA ASP A 217 26.84 0.06 -14.00
C ASP A 217 26.29 0.95 -15.11
N TYR A 218 25.97 2.20 -14.77
CA TYR A 218 25.45 3.18 -15.73
C TYR A 218 26.42 3.47 -16.88
N GLY A 219 27.75 3.44 -16.62
CA GLY A 219 28.76 3.66 -17.64
C GLY A 219 28.75 2.55 -18.70
N SER A 220 28.63 1.31 -18.26
CA SER A 220 28.52 0.15 -19.13
C SER A 220 27.22 0.14 -19.92
N MET A 221 26.09 0.51 -19.28
CA MET A 221 24.79 0.66 -19.94
C MET A 221 24.85 1.65 -21.11
N ILE A 222 25.44 2.84 -20.91
CA ILE A 222 25.56 3.87 -21.96
C ILE A 222 26.38 3.35 -23.13
N ARG A 223 27.48 2.62 -22.86
CA ARG A 223 28.39 2.07 -23.92
C ARG A 223 27.68 0.96 -24.72
N THR A 224 26.85 0.14 -24.09
CA THR A 224 26.16 -0.96 -24.75
C THR A 224 24.86 -0.54 -25.44
N GLY A 225 24.34 0.66 -25.15
CA GLY A 225 23.05 1.14 -25.65
C GLY A 225 21.83 0.41 -25.08
N LEU A 226 22.03 -0.39 -24.02
CA LEU A 226 20.97 -1.07 -23.30
C LEU A 226 20.21 -0.07 -22.40
N ASN A 227 18.99 -0.44 -22.03
CA ASN A 227 18.19 0.31 -21.06
C ASN A 227 18.27 -0.35 -19.68
N THR A 228 18.03 0.38 -18.61
CA THR A 228 17.94 -0.15 -17.23
C THR A 228 16.99 -1.33 -17.12
N LYS A 229 15.92 -1.37 -17.92
CA LYS A 229 14.95 -2.47 -17.95
C LYS A 229 15.52 -3.79 -18.44
N ASP A 230 16.53 -3.75 -19.32
CA ASP A 230 17.17 -4.96 -19.85
C ASP A 230 17.94 -5.69 -18.78
N TYR A 231 18.38 -5.00 -17.72
CA TYR A 231 19.11 -5.59 -16.59
C TYR A 231 18.18 -6.16 -15.51
N VAL A 232 16.94 -5.67 -15.40
CA VAL A 232 15.99 -6.09 -14.35
C VAL A 232 14.92 -7.05 -14.86
N ALA A 233 14.72 -7.10 -16.19
CA ALA A 233 13.67 -7.89 -16.79
C ALA A 233 13.89 -9.41 -16.56
N PRO A 234 12.84 -10.18 -16.21
CA PRO A 234 12.91 -11.64 -16.21
C PRO A 234 12.96 -12.19 -17.64
N THR A 235 13.26 -13.46 -17.78
CA THR A 235 13.31 -14.11 -19.10
C THR A 235 11.96 -14.11 -19.83
N SER A 236 10.86 -14.14 -19.09
CA SER A 236 9.49 -14.08 -19.66
C SER A 236 8.46 -13.62 -18.64
N PHE A 237 7.41 -12.96 -19.14
CA PHE A 237 6.15 -12.76 -18.42
C PHE A 237 5.02 -13.50 -19.15
N VAL A 238 4.17 -14.20 -18.40
CA VAL A 238 2.99 -14.89 -18.92
C VAL A 238 1.79 -14.60 -18.03
N PHE A 239 0.82 -13.82 -18.52
CA PHE A 239 -0.42 -13.39 -17.83
C PHE A 239 -1.67 -13.99 -18.50
N LYS A 240 -1.62 -15.28 -18.87
CA LYS A 240 -2.75 -15.95 -19.55
C LYS A 240 -3.81 -16.48 -18.58
N ASP A 241 -3.37 -16.84 -17.39
CA ASP A 241 -4.24 -17.44 -16.38
C ASP A 241 -5.12 -16.36 -15.72
N ARG A 242 -6.30 -16.78 -15.26
CA ARG A 242 -7.26 -15.87 -14.62
C ARG A 242 -6.68 -15.16 -13.39
N ASN A 243 -5.99 -15.88 -12.52
CA ASN A 243 -5.61 -15.41 -11.17
C ASN A 243 -4.19 -15.78 -10.77
N THR A 244 -3.35 -16.14 -11.73
CA THR A 244 -1.91 -16.40 -11.57
C THR A 244 -1.15 -15.87 -12.77
N PHE A 245 0.15 -15.69 -12.61
CA PHE A 245 1.07 -15.35 -13.69
C PHE A 245 2.39 -16.11 -13.54
N ARG A 246 3.24 -16.06 -14.55
CA ARG A 246 4.59 -16.63 -14.51
C ARG A 246 5.63 -15.57 -14.83
N MET A 247 6.73 -15.60 -14.09
CA MET A 247 7.96 -14.84 -14.31
C MET A 247 9.11 -15.84 -14.42
N GLY A 248 9.66 -16.03 -15.64
CA GLY A 248 10.64 -17.08 -15.85
C GLY A 248 10.12 -18.45 -15.38
N ASN A 249 10.81 -19.06 -14.42
CA ASN A 249 10.44 -20.35 -13.82
C ASN A 249 9.54 -20.21 -12.57
N THR A 250 9.27 -19.00 -12.12
CA THR A 250 8.49 -18.75 -10.91
C THR A 250 7.03 -18.46 -11.26
N ILE A 251 6.11 -19.02 -10.46
CA ILE A 251 4.68 -18.75 -10.54
C ILE A 251 4.33 -17.75 -9.43
N GLY A 252 3.56 -16.72 -9.78
CA GLY A 252 3.12 -15.71 -8.82
C GLY A 252 1.63 -15.47 -8.88
N ALA A 253 1.10 -14.89 -7.82
CA ALA A 253 -0.25 -14.35 -7.77
C ALA A 253 -0.29 -13.10 -6.88
N VAL A 254 -0.99 -12.09 -7.35
CA VAL A 254 -1.30 -10.90 -6.56
C VAL A 254 -2.72 -11.01 -6.03
N SER A 255 -2.84 -10.74 -4.75
CA SER A 255 -4.11 -10.68 -4.03
C SER A 255 -4.28 -9.29 -3.42
N TYR A 256 -5.50 -8.86 -3.19
CA TYR A 256 -5.80 -7.65 -2.44
C TYR A 256 -6.53 -7.98 -1.14
N LEU A 257 -6.31 -7.16 -0.12
CA LEU A 257 -6.96 -7.31 1.17
C LEU A 257 -8.24 -6.48 1.18
N GLN A 258 -9.36 -7.16 1.44
CA GLN A 258 -10.62 -6.53 1.76
C GLN A 258 -10.78 -6.49 3.28
N ILE A 259 -10.81 -5.28 3.84
CA ILE A 259 -10.94 -5.06 5.27
C ILE A 259 -12.43 -5.02 5.59
N LEU A 260 -12.90 -5.92 6.46
CA LEU A 260 -14.27 -5.98 6.97
C LEU A 260 -14.32 -5.60 8.45
N ALA A 261 -13.17 -5.64 9.12
CA ALA A 261 -13.05 -5.27 10.52
C ALA A 261 -13.26 -3.77 10.71
N PRO A 262 -13.91 -3.35 11.80
CA PRO A 262 -14.00 -1.93 12.16
C PRO A 262 -12.66 -1.36 12.62
N GLU A 263 -11.78 -2.20 13.14
CA GLU A 263 -10.42 -1.87 13.57
C GLU A 263 -9.43 -2.95 13.14
N LEU A 264 -8.23 -2.54 12.76
CA LEU A 264 -7.10 -3.44 12.56
C LEU A 264 -6.09 -3.28 13.70
N THR A 265 -5.52 -4.40 14.14
CA THR A 265 -4.44 -4.39 15.10
C THR A 265 -3.10 -4.42 14.40
N ASP A 266 -2.09 -3.86 15.05
CA ASP A 266 -0.68 -3.88 14.63
C ASP A 266 -0.13 -5.28 14.39
N LYS A 267 -0.60 -6.27 15.15
CA LYS A 267 -0.19 -7.68 15.04
C LYS A 267 -0.45 -8.28 13.67
N MET A 268 -1.45 -7.80 12.95
CA MET A 268 -1.82 -8.36 11.65
C MET A 268 -0.68 -8.26 10.63
N LEU A 269 -0.04 -7.10 10.52
CA LEU A 269 1.06 -6.92 9.58
C LEU A 269 2.28 -7.75 9.99
N ALA A 270 2.58 -7.82 11.29
CA ALA A 270 3.65 -8.65 11.82
C ALA A 270 3.43 -10.13 11.48
N GLU A 271 2.23 -10.67 11.70
CA GLU A 271 1.91 -12.06 11.38
C GLU A 271 2.03 -12.36 9.87
N PHE A 272 1.67 -11.42 8.99
CA PHE A 272 1.91 -11.60 7.56
C PHE A 272 3.40 -11.68 7.23
N LEU A 273 4.22 -10.86 7.86
CA LEU A 273 5.66 -10.83 7.61
C LEU A 273 6.42 -11.98 8.29
N ASP A 274 5.79 -12.69 9.22
CA ASP A 274 6.35 -13.88 9.87
C ASP A 274 6.11 -15.17 9.07
N ILE A 275 5.36 -15.09 7.97
CA ILE A 275 5.20 -16.24 7.07
C ILE A 275 6.54 -16.62 6.45
N ASP A 276 6.94 -17.89 6.61
CA ASP A 276 8.17 -18.47 6.02
C ASP A 276 7.99 -18.74 4.51
N LYS A 277 7.65 -17.73 3.76
CA LYS A 277 7.48 -17.77 2.30
C LYS A 277 7.86 -16.45 1.67
N ASN A 278 8.17 -16.47 0.38
CA ASN A 278 8.34 -15.26 -0.39
C ASN A 278 7.00 -14.49 -0.44
N LEU A 279 6.97 -13.36 0.22
CA LEU A 279 5.81 -12.50 0.31
C LEU A 279 6.22 -11.04 0.20
N ILE A 280 5.54 -10.30 -0.65
CA ILE A 280 5.66 -8.84 -0.70
C ILE A 280 4.30 -8.26 -0.34
N VAL A 281 4.28 -7.44 0.70
CA VAL A 281 3.10 -6.69 1.13
C VAL A 281 3.28 -5.24 0.74
N ASN A 282 2.34 -4.68 -0.02
CA ASN A 282 2.37 -3.29 -0.44
C ASN A 282 1.11 -2.57 0.04
N LEU A 283 1.30 -1.45 0.68
CA LEU A 283 0.24 -0.54 1.07
C LEU A 283 0.36 0.73 0.23
N HIS A 284 -0.51 0.89 -0.76
CA HIS A 284 -0.65 2.14 -1.50
C HIS A 284 -1.58 3.06 -0.73
N VAL A 285 -1.10 4.25 -0.44
CA VAL A 285 -1.81 5.23 0.37
C VAL A 285 -1.88 6.55 -0.36
N GLN A 286 -3.08 7.10 -0.43
CA GLN A 286 -3.35 8.42 -1.00
C GLN A 286 -4.21 9.23 -0.04
N SER A 287 -3.74 10.38 0.37
CA SER A 287 -4.52 11.32 1.17
C SER A 287 -5.68 11.89 0.32
N VAL A 288 -6.84 11.98 0.90
CA VAL A 288 -7.99 12.64 0.28
C VAL A 288 -7.95 14.13 0.61
N ASP A 289 -8.19 14.97 -0.38
CA ASP A 289 -8.32 16.41 -0.17
C ASP A 289 -9.36 16.70 0.94
N GLN A 290 -9.01 17.56 1.92
CA GLN A 290 -9.81 17.79 3.12
C GLN A 290 -11.23 18.25 2.79
N MET A 291 -11.39 19.15 1.82
CA MET A 291 -12.70 19.63 1.42
C MET A 291 -13.54 18.55 0.75
N LYS A 292 -12.91 17.68 -0.05
CA LYS A 292 -13.57 16.52 -0.68
C LYS A 292 -13.96 15.50 0.38
N ALA A 293 -13.10 15.21 1.36
CA ALA A 293 -13.36 14.31 2.46
C ALA A 293 -14.58 14.77 3.27
N ILE A 294 -14.59 16.03 3.71
CA ILE A 294 -15.71 16.64 4.45
C ILE A 294 -17.02 16.58 3.64
N LYS A 295 -16.96 16.92 2.35
CA LYS A 295 -18.14 16.87 1.46
C LYS A 295 -18.68 15.46 1.31
N LEU A 296 -17.79 14.48 1.17
CA LEU A 296 -18.15 13.07 1.07
C LEU A 296 -18.86 12.58 2.34
N VAL A 297 -18.26 12.84 3.51
CA VAL A 297 -18.82 12.40 4.80
C VAL A 297 -20.16 13.10 5.06
N LYS A 298 -20.28 14.40 4.78
CA LYS A 298 -21.57 15.14 4.86
C LYS A 298 -22.66 14.49 3.99
N SER A 299 -22.32 14.11 2.76
CA SER A 299 -23.25 13.41 1.88
C SER A 299 -23.71 12.08 2.50
N LYS A 300 -22.80 11.31 3.08
CA LYS A 300 -23.12 10.03 3.72
C LYS A 300 -23.96 10.20 4.98
N VAL A 301 -23.65 11.18 5.82
CA VAL A 301 -24.51 11.53 6.98
C VAL A 301 -25.93 11.86 6.52
N THR A 302 -26.07 12.59 5.42
CA THR A 302 -27.40 12.92 4.86
C THR A 302 -28.11 11.67 4.35
N ASP A 303 -27.41 10.76 3.68
CA ASP A 303 -27.99 9.51 3.18
C ASP A 303 -28.46 8.61 4.34
N ILE A 304 -27.67 8.50 5.42
CA ILE A 304 -28.05 7.74 6.63
C ILE A 304 -29.29 8.38 7.29
N ASN A 305 -29.32 9.68 7.43
CA ASN A 305 -30.48 10.38 8.00
C ASN A 305 -31.76 10.15 7.15
N ARG A 306 -31.62 10.14 5.80
CA ARG A 306 -32.73 9.79 4.91
C ARG A 306 -33.23 8.36 5.15
N MET A 307 -32.31 7.40 5.27
CA MET A 307 -32.65 6.02 5.56
C MET A 307 -33.36 5.87 6.89
N LYS A 308 -32.88 6.56 7.94
CA LYS A 308 -33.57 6.60 9.24
C LYS A 308 -35.03 7.05 9.11
N ILE A 309 -35.26 8.15 8.37
CA ILE A 309 -36.60 8.68 8.12
C ILE A 309 -37.46 7.68 7.33
N GLU A 310 -36.88 6.98 6.37
CA GLU A 310 -37.58 5.96 5.59
C GLU A 310 -37.99 4.73 6.46
N GLU A 311 -37.07 4.27 7.32
CA GLU A 311 -37.40 3.16 8.28
C GLU A 311 -38.42 3.60 9.32
N GLN A 312 -38.35 4.83 9.87
CA GLN A 312 -39.40 5.37 10.76
C GLN A 312 -40.78 5.41 10.07
N LYS A 313 -40.82 5.87 8.81
CA LYS A 313 -42.09 5.86 8.04
C LYS A 313 -42.64 4.45 7.82
N LYS A 314 -41.74 3.46 7.61
CA LYS A 314 -42.15 2.07 7.48
C LYS A 314 -42.70 1.52 8.81
N ALA A 315 -42.03 1.77 9.94
CA ALA A 315 -42.47 1.36 11.26
C ALA A 315 -43.88 1.89 11.56
N VAL A 316 -44.09 3.18 11.36
CA VAL A 316 -45.42 3.81 11.55
C VAL A 316 -46.51 3.16 10.66
N ARG A 317 -46.22 2.91 9.39
CA ARG A 317 -47.16 2.24 8.47
C ARG A 317 -47.50 0.80 8.88
N SER A 318 -46.56 0.16 9.57
CA SER A 318 -46.71 -1.21 10.06
C SER A 318 -47.28 -1.27 11.49
N GLY A 319 -47.67 -0.13 12.08
CA GLY A 319 -48.25 -0.03 13.42
C GLY A 319 -47.23 -0.16 14.56
N TYR A 320 -45.93 -0.03 14.27
CA TYR A 320 -44.85 -0.04 15.25
C TYR A 320 -44.48 1.38 15.69
N ASP A 321 -43.80 1.49 16.84
CA ASP A 321 -43.33 2.76 17.37
C ASP A 321 -42.25 3.37 16.44
N MET A 322 -42.24 4.71 16.33
CA MET A 322 -41.25 5.47 15.53
C MET A 322 -39.81 5.30 16.03
N ASP A 323 -39.66 4.90 17.29
CA ASP A 323 -38.32 4.73 17.90
C ASP A 323 -37.67 3.39 17.55
N ILE A 324 -38.38 2.49 16.87
CA ILE A 324 -37.83 1.22 16.38
C ILE A 324 -37.07 1.47 15.10
N ILE A 325 -35.84 1.94 15.26
CA ILE A 325 -34.83 2.09 14.17
C ILE A 325 -33.84 0.93 14.28
N PRO A 326 -33.44 0.28 13.17
CA PRO A 326 -32.38 -0.71 13.21
C PRO A 326 -31.14 -0.13 13.94
N SER A 327 -30.63 -0.89 14.92
CA SER A 327 -29.49 -0.48 15.77
C SER A 327 -28.30 -0.01 14.95
N ASP A 328 -28.08 -0.69 13.82
CA ASP A 328 -26.98 -0.40 12.89
C ASP A 328 -27.04 1.02 12.32
N LEU A 329 -28.24 1.50 11.92
CA LEU A 329 -28.42 2.87 11.42
C LEU A 329 -28.12 3.93 12.47
N ASN A 330 -28.40 3.64 13.75
CA ASN A 330 -28.08 4.55 14.84
C ASN A 330 -26.57 4.61 15.09
N THR A 331 -25.93 3.45 15.14
CA THR A 331 -24.48 3.32 15.33
C THR A 331 -23.72 4.02 14.22
N TYR A 332 -23.99 3.67 12.95
CA TYR A 332 -23.31 4.30 11.80
C TYR A 332 -23.59 5.79 11.67
N GLY A 333 -24.80 6.23 12.01
CA GLY A 333 -25.12 7.66 12.01
C GLY A 333 -24.36 8.45 13.06
N GLY A 334 -24.14 7.86 14.25
CA GLY A 334 -23.29 8.41 15.29
C GLY A 334 -21.82 8.47 14.87
N GLU A 335 -21.32 7.39 14.33
CA GLU A 335 -19.95 7.26 13.84
C GLU A 335 -19.63 8.24 12.72
N ALA A 336 -20.52 8.36 11.73
CA ALA A 336 -20.34 9.29 10.63
C ALA A 336 -20.32 10.76 11.08
N LYS A 337 -21.10 11.11 12.09
CA LYS A 337 -21.07 12.46 12.68
C LYS A 337 -19.75 12.73 13.41
N ARG A 338 -19.28 11.77 14.21
CA ARG A 338 -17.97 11.87 14.90
C ARG A 338 -16.83 12.03 13.91
N LEU A 339 -16.84 11.28 12.78
CA LEU A 339 -15.83 11.46 11.72
C LEU A 339 -15.88 12.87 11.16
N LEU A 340 -17.07 13.35 10.92
CA LEU A 340 -17.21 14.71 10.39
C LEU A 340 -16.62 15.75 11.35
N GLU A 341 -16.85 15.59 12.65
CA GLU A 341 -16.29 16.45 13.70
C GLU A 341 -14.76 16.33 13.76
N ASP A 342 -14.22 15.13 13.70
CA ASP A 342 -12.77 14.87 13.71
C ASP A 342 -12.10 15.51 12.49
N LEU A 343 -12.67 15.34 11.29
CA LEU A 343 -12.17 15.96 10.07
C LEU A 343 -12.24 17.51 10.10
N GLN A 344 -13.22 18.08 10.79
CA GLN A 344 -13.42 19.54 10.84
C GLN A 344 -12.63 20.22 11.96
N SER A 345 -12.47 19.55 13.12
CA SER A 345 -11.95 20.18 14.34
C SER A 345 -10.56 19.69 14.75
N ARG A 346 -10.15 18.49 14.33
CA ARG A 346 -8.92 17.85 14.84
C ARG A 346 -7.81 17.69 13.81
N ASN A 347 -7.92 18.33 12.66
CA ASN A 347 -6.96 18.22 11.55
C ASN A 347 -6.65 16.76 11.14
N GLU A 348 -7.61 15.86 11.35
CA GLU A 348 -7.47 14.48 10.88
C GLU A 348 -7.63 14.41 9.38
N ARG A 349 -6.93 13.46 8.76
CA ARG A 349 -7.00 13.24 7.31
C ARG A 349 -7.64 11.90 6.99
N MET A 350 -8.31 11.86 5.87
CA MET A 350 -8.84 10.62 5.29
C MET A 350 -7.91 10.13 4.21
N PHE A 351 -7.67 8.82 4.20
CA PHE A 351 -6.79 8.17 3.23
C PHE A 351 -7.54 7.08 2.46
N LEU A 352 -7.19 6.94 1.18
CA LEU A 352 -7.53 5.77 0.38
C LEU A 352 -6.36 4.80 0.45
N VAL A 353 -6.64 3.55 0.84
CA VAL A 353 -5.62 2.53 1.00
C VAL A 353 -5.93 1.31 0.16
N THR A 354 -4.92 0.82 -0.57
CA THR A 354 -4.98 -0.47 -1.26
C THR A 354 -3.85 -1.36 -0.74
N ALA A 355 -4.20 -2.47 -0.11
CA ALA A 355 -3.24 -3.46 0.36
C ALA A 355 -3.14 -4.61 -0.64
N LEU A 356 -1.95 -4.80 -1.22
CA LEU A 356 -1.64 -5.84 -2.20
C LEU A 356 -0.64 -6.83 -1.61
N PHE A 357 -0.86 -8.11 -1.89
CA PHE A 357 -0.04 -9.22 -1.45
C PHE A 357 0.44 -9.99 -2.67
N LEU A 358 1.73 -9.95 -2.93
CA LEU A 358 2.38 -10.73 -3.98
C LEU A 358 3.03 -11.97 -3.36
N ASN A 359 2.47 -13.13 -3.67
CA ASN A 359 3.06 -14.42 -3.33
C ASN A 359 3.74 -15.02 -4.55
N THR A 360 4.93 -15.59 -4.37
CA THR A 360 5.66 -16.28 -5.43
C THR A 360 6.14 -17.66 -4.96
N ALA A 361 6.13 -18.65 -5.88
CA ALA A 361 6.61 -20.00 -5.61
C ALA A 361 7.06 -20.71 -6.88
N LYS A 362 7.86 -21.80 -6.74
CA LYS A 362 8.32 -22.60 -7.88
C LYS A 362 7.22 -23.51 -8.47
N THR A 363 6.23 -23.89 -7.66
CA THR A 363 5.14 -24.77 -8.09
C THR A 363 3.78 -24.16 -7.74
N LYS A 364 2.76 -24.51 -8.51
CA LYS A 364 1.39 -24.03 -8.28
C LYS A 364 0.86 -24.45 -6.90
N GLN A 365 1.15 -25.69 -6.48
CA GLN A 365 0.73 -26.19 -5.18
C GLN A 365 1.37 -25.42 -4.03
N ALA A 366 2.67 -25.11 -4.12
CA ALA A 366 3.37 -24.29 -3.13
C ALA A 366 2.82 -22.86 -3.08
N LEU A 367 2.46 -22.29 -4.24
CA LEU A 367 1.82 -20.98 -4.32
C LEU A 367 0.43 -20.98 -3.66
N ASP A 368 -0.40 -21.98 -3.98
CA ASP A 368 -1.74 -22.10 -3.41
C ASP A 368 -1.68 -22.29 -1.88
N ASN A 369 -0.71 -23.07 -1.37
CA ASN A 369 -0.48 -23.21 0.07
C ASN A 369 -0.03 -21.90 0.73
N ALA A 370 0.86 -21.13 0.10
CA ALA A 370 1.29 -19.83 0.61
C ALA A 370 0.13 -18.83 0.69
N ILE A 371 -0.71 -18.79 -0.34
CA ILE A 371 -1.89 -17.89 -0.36
C ILE A 371 -2.92 -18.34 0.67
N PHE A 372 -3.10 -19.66 0.86
CA PHE A 372 -4.01 -20.19 1.88
C PHE A 372 -3.57 -19.77 3.30
N GLN A 373 -2.26 -19.85 3.60
CA GLN A 373 -1.71 -19.37 4.88
C GLN A 373 -1.94 -17.86 5.06
N THR A 374 -1.64 -17.07 4.02
CA THR A 374 -1.87 -15.63 4.04
C THR A 374 -3.37 -15.30 4.24
N ALA A 375 -4.26 -16.02 3.56
CA ALA A 375 -5.70 -15.85 3.72
C ALA A 375 -6.20 -16.24 5.13
N GLY A 376 -5.61 -17.26 5.75
CA GLY A 376 -5.91 -17.66 7.12
C GLY A 376 -5.60 -16.55 8.14
N ILE A 377 -4.44 -15.88 7.97
CA ILE A 377 -4.10 -14.72 8.81
C ILE A 377 -5.12 -13.59 8.58
N ALA A 378 -5.46 -13.28 7.32
CA ALA A 378 -6.46 -12.26 7.02
C ALA A 378 -7.80 -12.53 7.72
N GLN A 379 -8.29 -13.78 7.67
CA GLN A 379 -9.53 -14.18 8.32
C GLN A 379 -9.50 -14.01 9.84
N LYS A 380 -8.37 -14.30 10.48
CA LYS A 380 -8.18 -14.08 11.93
C LYS A 380 -8.47 -12.64 12.36
N TYR A 381 -8.23 -11.68 11.47
CA TYR A 381 -8.44 -10.25 11.68
C TYR A 381 -9.69 -9.70 10.97
N ASN A 382 -10.68 -10.53 10.69
CA ASN A 382 -11.90 -10.15 9.98
C ASN A 382 -11.62 -9.44 8.63
N CYS A 383 -10.59 -9.89 7.92
CA CYS A 383 -10.26 -9.44 6.58
C CYS A 383 -10.39 -10.60 5.59
N VAL A 384 -10.60 -10.28 4.32
CA VAL A 384 -10.66 -11.28 3.25
C VAL A 384 -9.59 -10.99 2.21
N LEU A 385 -8.72 -11.97 1.98
CA LEU A 385 -7.73 -11.90 0.92
C LEU A 385 -8.32 -12.48 -0.37
N LYS A 386 -8.40 -11.66 -1.43
CA LYS A 386 -8.93 -12.08 -2.73
C LYS A 386 -7.87 -11.94 -3.81
N ARG A 387 -7.68 -12.98 -4.62
CA ARG A 387 -6.81 -12.90 -5.81
C ARG A 387 -7.42 -11.94 -6.83
N LEU A 388 -6.54 -11.22 -7.53
CA LEU A 388 -6.94 -10.38 -8.66
C LEU A 388 -7.31 -11.27 -9.84
N ASP A 389 -8.49 -11.08 -10.40
CA ASP A 389 -8.96 -11.79 -11.59
C ASP A 389 -8.66 -10.95 -12.84
N TYR A 390 -7.93 -11.52 -13.80
CA TYR A 390 -7.55 -10.89 -15.09
C TYR A 390 -6.79 -9.54 -14.97
N GLN A 391 -6.27 -9.23 -13.79
CA GLN A 391 -5.49 -8.01 -13.49
C GLN A 391 -4.17 -8.33 -12.81
N GLN A 392 -3.61 -9.49 -13.09
CA GLN A 392 -2.36 -9.93 -12.48
C GLN A 392 -1.15 -9.13 -12.97
N GLU A 393 -1.16 -8.61 -14.21
CA GLU A 393 -0.12 -7.73 -14.74
C GLU A 393 -0.12 -6.39 -14.00
N GLU A 394 -1.27 -5.74 -13.90
CA GLU A 394 -1.44 -4.49 -13.16
C GLU A 394 -1.13 -4.69 -11.68
N GLY A 395 -1.54 -5.84 -11.11
CA GLY A 395 -1.22 -6.22 -9.73
C GLY A 395 0.27 -6.34 -9.49
N LEU A 396 1.00 -7.07 -10.34
CA LEU A 396 2.45 -7.22 -10.26
C LEU A 396 3.15 -5.84 -10.35
N MET A 397 2.76 -5.01 -11.32
CA MET A 397 3.36 -3.68 -11.50
C MET A 397 3.05 -2.71 -10.35
N SER A 398 1.94 -2.93 -9.63
CA SER A 398 1.63 -2.21 -8.39
C SER A 398 2.34 -2.81 -7.17
N SER A 399 2.83 -4.04 -7.26
CA SER A 399 3.54 -4.70 -6.16
C SER A 399 5.04 -4.38 -6.11
N VAL A 400 5.58 -3.66 -7.07
CA VAL A 400 6.97 -3.19 -7.05
C VAL A 400 7.06 -1.78 -6.48
N PRO A 401 8.17 -1.39 -5.80
CA PRO A 401 8.30 -0.08 -5.13
C PRO A 401 8.55 1.06 -6.13
N LEU A 402 7.56 1.33 -6.97
CA LEU A 402 7.59 2.41 -7.96
C LEU A 402 6.73 3.61 -7.56
N GLY A 403 5.87 3.48 -6.52
CA GLY A 403 5.02 4.55 -6.03
C GLY A 403 3.79 4.82 -6.90
N VAL A 404 3.34 3.84 -7.69
CA VAL A 404 2.15 3.95 -8.54
C VAL A 404 1.26 2.73 -8.37
N ASN A 405 -0.03 2.98 -8.15
CA ASN A 405 -1.06 1.94 -8.11
C ASN A 405 -1.77 1.88 -9.47
N HIS A 406 -1.62 0.77 -10.19
CA HIS A 406 -2.30 0.52 -11.47
C HIS A 406 -3.70 -0.05 -11.28
N ILE A 407 -4.04 -0.41 -10.03
CA ILE A 407 -5.35 -0.94 -9.66
C ILE A 407 -6.16 0.20 -9.06
N PRO A 408 -7.20 0.71 -9.75
CA PRO A 408 -8.03 1.78 -9.21
C PRO A 408 -8.74 1.30 -7.95
N MET A 409 -8.50 1.95 -6.81
CA MET A 409 -9.08 1.60 -5.52
C MET A 409 -10.61 1.53 -5.57
N HIS A 410 -11.28 2.44 -6.28
CA HIS A 410 -12.73 2.49 -6.41
C HIS A 410 -13.34 1.29 -7.16
N GLN A 411 -12.58 0.53 -7.96
CA GLN A 411 -13.12 -0.65 -8.65
C GLN A 411 -13.41 -1.80 -7.70
N TYR A 412 -12.57 -2.01 -6.68
CA TYR A 412 -12.76 -3.11 -5.74
C TYR A 412 -13.79 -2.79 -4.67
N TYR A 413 -13.91 -1.56 -4.31
CA TYR A 413 -14.85 -1.08 -3.32
C TYR A 413 -16.28 -0.95 -3.87
N ASN A 414 -16.45 -0.50 -5.10
CA ASN A 414 -17.76 -0.41 -5.74
C ASN A 414 -18.34 -1.78 -6.11
N MET A 415 -17.55 -2.80 -6.40
CA MET A 415 -18.05 -4.17 -6.64
C MET A 415 -18.59 -4.82 -5.38
N ALA A 416 -18.04 -4.55 -4.21
CA ALA A 416 -18.58 -5.05 -2.94
C ALA A 416 -19.93 -4.40 -2.59
N THR A 417 -20.16 -3.15 -3.00
CA THR A 417 -21.41 -2.42 -2.78
C THR A 417 -22.55 -2.85 -3.71
N MET A 418 -22.26 -3.43 -4.87
CA MET A 418 -23.30 -3.85 -5.82
C MET A 418 -23.97 -5.17 -5.46
N ILE A 419 -23.36 -6.01 -4.63
CA ILE A 419 -23.82 -7.41 -4.46
C ILE A 419 -24.74 -7.61 -3.27
N ASN A 420 -24.81 -6.73 -2.27
CA ASN A 420 -25.70 -6.89 -1.12
C ASN A 420 -26.11 -5.56 -0.47
N ALA A 421 -27.39 -5.41 -0.22
CA ALA A 421 -28.07 -4.19 0.24
C ALA A 421 -27.99 -3.92 1.76
N ASP A 422 -26.92 -4.32 2.45
CA ASP A 422 -26.78 -4.09 3.89
C ASP A 422 -26.11 -2.76 4.23
N VAL A 423 -26.58 -2.13 5.28
CA VAL A 423 -26.18 -0.79 5.74
C VAL A 423 -24.68 -0.67 6.07
N HIS A 424 -24.05 -1.78 6.48
CA HIS A 424 -22.58 -1.90 6.62
C HIS A 424 -21.78 -1.42 5.40
N ARG A 425 -22.47 -1.14 4.30
CA ARG A 425 -21.86 -0.85 3.00
C ARG A 425 -22.00 0.59 2.54
N LEU A 426 -22.57 1.44 3.35
CA LEU A 426 -22.58 2.89 3.06
C LEU A 426 -21.20 3.52 3.17
N PHE A 427 -20.27 2.90 3.95
CA PHE A 427 -18.89 3.32 4.12
C PHE A 427 -17.86 2.21 3.82
N PRO A 428 -18.02 1.35 2.84
CA PRO A 428 -17.24 0.10 2.76
C PRO A 428 -15.78 0.31 2.42
N SER A 429 -15.32 1.51 2.18
CA SER A 429 -14.02 1.66 1.55
C SER A 429 -13.41 3.04 1.59
N ILE A 430 -14.09 3.97 2.18
CA ILE A 430 -13.68 5.36 2.11
C ILE A 430 -13.13 5.82 3.46
N ASP A 431 -13.37 5.05 4.51
CA ASP A 431 -13.17 5.48 5.89
C ASP A 431 -12.02 4.75 6.55
N ILE A 432 -10.86 4.82 5.95
CA ILE A 432 -9.64 4.47 6.64
C ILE A 432 -8.99 5.77 7.11
N THR A 433 -9.35 6.22 8.29
CA THR A 433 -8.51 7.13 9.04
C THR A 433 -7.34 6.33 9.57
N MET A 434 -6.13 6.65 9.13
CA MET A 434 -4.93 6.11 9.73
C MET A 434 -4.76 6.75 11.11
N LYS A 435 -5.29 6.13 12.14
CA LYS A 435 -4.88 6.31 13.53
C LYS A 435 -4.18 5.04 13.95
N THR A 436 -2.89 5.14 14.11
CA THR A 436 -2.14 4.10 14.76
C THR A 436 -2.45 4.14 16.26
N ARG A 437 -2.97 3.09 16.82
CA ARG A 437 -3.05 2.90 18.26
C ARG A 437 -2.13 1.76 18.65
N LEU A 438 -1.11 2.11 19.38
CA LEU A 438 -0.24 1.14 19.99
C LEU A 438 -0.93 0.57 21.23
N ASN A 439 -1.30 -0.70 21.20
CA ASN A 439 -1.71 -1.40 22.39
C ASN A 439 -0.44 -1.80 23.17
N SER A 440 -0.41 -1.50 24.45
CA SER A 440 0.70 -1.61 25.39
C SER A 440 1.25 -3.04 25.62
N ARG A 441 0.96 -4.02 24.79
CA ARG A 441 1.38 -5.41 24.95
C ARG A 441 1.88 -6.09 23.68
N ALA A 442 2.13 -5.36 22.61
CA ALA A 442 2.56 -5.97 21.36
C ALA A 442 4.08 -5.98 21.24
N ASP A 443 4.60 -7.13 20.93
CA ASP A 443 5.99 -7.34 20.54
C ASP A 443 6.22 -6.71 19.17
N PHE A 444 6.97 -5.61 19.12
CA PHE A 444 7.22 -4.85 17.90
C PHE A 444 8.47 -5.32 17.20
N GLU A 445 8.32 -6.04 16.14
CA GLU A 445 9.37 -6.21 15.12
C GLU A 445 9.11 -5.39 13.85
N VAL A 446 8.00 -4.63 13.77
CA VAL A 446 7.56 -4.01 12.51
C VAL A 446 6.92 -2.66 12.78
N THR A 447 7.26 -1.66 12.00
CA THR A 447 6.56 -0.37 11.95
C THR A 447 5.08 -0.59 11.65
N VAL A 448 4.23 -0.21 12.59
CA VAL A 448 2.84 -0.58 12.62
C VAL A 448 1.98 0.42 11.90
N LEU A 449 1.14 -0.08 11.06
CA LEU A 449 -0.03 0.59 10.53
C LEU A 449 -1.27 0.00 11.17
N ALA A 450 -1.87 0.68 12.14
CA ALA A 450 -3.24 0.39 12.52
C ALA A 450 -4.15 1.22 11.62
N ILE A 451 -4.99 0.55 10.87
CA ILE A 451 -6.00 1.18 10.02
C ILE A 451 -7.29 1.13 10.82
N LYS A 452 -7.77 2.28 11.24
CA LYS A 452 -9.01 2.38 11.99
C LYS A 452 -10.16 2.77 11.08
N THR A 453 -11.16 1.93 11.03
CA THR A 453 -12.46 2.26 10.46
C THR A 453 -13.46 2.42 11.61
N TYR A 454 -13.49 3.60 12.23
CA TYR A 454 -14.49 4.12 13.20
C TYR A 454 -14.83 3.41 14.49
N PRO A 455 -15.19 4.21 15.49
CA PRO A 455 -14.54 5.32 16.15
C PRO A 455 -13.94 4.90 17.49
N MET A 456 -13.02 5.70 18.01
CA MET A 456 -12.55 5.45 19.36
C MET A 456 -13.04 6.50 20.34
N GLU A 457 -13.67 6.05 21.42
CA GLU A 457 -13.73 6.81 22.66
C GLU A 457 -12.33 6.96 23.23
N ARG A 458 -11.86 8.20 23.38
CA ARG A 458 -10.81 8.49 24.34
C ARG A 458 -11.39 8.18 25.73
N ARG A 459 -11.00 7.08 26.32
CA ARG A 459 -11.04 7.02 27.79
C ARG A 459 -9.92 7.91 28.28
N VAL A 460 -10.30 9.12 28.66
CA VAL A 460 -9.51 9.95 29.55
C VAL A 460 -9.44 9.20 30.88
N GLN A 461 -8.28 8.78 31.27
CA GLN A 461 -7.87 8.67 32.65
C GLN A 461 -6.66 9.56 32.84
#